data_f31eef88302ee7933bf89ebb855be5cf
#
_entry.id   f31eef88302ee7933bf89ebb855be5cf
#
_cell.length_a   1.000
_cell.length_b   1.000
_cell.length_c   1.000
_cell.angle_alpha   90.00
_cell.angle_beta   90.00
_cell.angle_gamma   90.00
#
_symmetry.space_group_name_H-M   'P 1'
#
loop_
_entity.id
_entity.type
_entity.pdbx_description
1 polymer ?
#
loop_
_entity_poly.entity_id
_entity_poly.type
_entity_poly.pdbx_seq_one_letter_code
_entity_poly.pdbx_strand_id
1 'polypeptide(L)'
;MPEKTYLNPGSLGLALDGVGGHAHFAILTLENSTWQIECFQIPYDLEGYLAEFDRAGLETHGSVLARSLKRTLTCGVNYFYLTVKRVRELADALALTDLDEEVWKKAEQELK
;
A
#
# COMPACT_ATOMS: atom_id res chain seq x y z
N MET A 1 -28.56 -14.00 -18.22
CA MET A 1 -27.35 -14.52 -17.58
C MET A 1 -27.59 -14.60 -16.08
N PRO A 2 -27.11 -15.62 -15.40
CA PRO A 2 -27.19 -15.63 -13.96
C PRO A 2 -26.41 -14.41 -13.42
N GLU A 3 -26.98 -13.76 -12.43
CA GLU A 3 -26.35 -12.65 -11.73
C GLU A 3 -25.07 -13.14 -11.02
N LYS A 4 -23.95 -12.45 -11.22
CA LYS A 4 -22.67 -12.79 -10.61
C LYS A 4 -22.31 -11.71 -9.58
N THR A 5 -21.93 -12.15 -8.40
CA THR A 5 -21.42 -11.27 -7.36
C THR A 5 -19.89 -11.35 -7.33
N TYR A 6 -19.24 -10.20 -7.28
CA TYR A 6 -17.80 -10.07 -7.11
C TYR A 6 -17.52 -9.47 -5.73
N LEU A 7 -16.59 -10.07 -5.01
CA LEU A 7 -16.17 -9.61 -3.70
C LEU A 7 -14.67 -9.33 -3.69
N ASN A 8 -14.31 -8.13 -3.25
CA ASN A 8 -12.94 -7.80 -2.86
C ASN A 8 -12.96 -7.43 -1.38
N PRO A 9 -12.48 -8.29 -0.48
CA PRO A 9 -12.51 -8.04 0.96
C PRO A 9 -11.48 -7.00 1.43
N GLY A 10 -10.59 -6.54 0.55
CA GLY A 10 -9.44 -5.71 0.90
C GLY A 10 -8.16 -6.52 1.05
N SER A 11 -7.20 -5.99 1.78
CA SER A 11 -5.86 -6.58 1.90
C SER A 11 -5.56 -7.03 3.33
N LEU A 12 -4.88 -8.17 3.45
CA LEU A 12 -4.37 -8.66 4.74
C LEU A 12 -3.09 -7.92 5.19
N GLY A 13 -2.28 -7.44 4.25
CA GLY A 13 -0.95 -6.90 4.58
C GLY A 13 -0.74 -5.44 4.20
N LEU A 14 -1.38 -4.98 3.14
CA LEU A 14 -1.25 -3.61 2.64
C LEU A 14 -2.63 -3.05 2.34
N ALA A 15 -3.31 -2.60 3.38
CA ALA A 15 -4.62 -1.98 3.24
C ALA A 15 -4.49 -0.59 2.61
N LEU A 16 -5.31 -0.33 1.59
CA LEU A 16 -5.40 0.96 0.91
C LEU A 16 -6.75 1.61 1.21
N ASP A 17 -7.08 1.69 2.49
CA ASP A 17 -8.37 2.13 3.04
C ASP A 17 -8.37 3.58 3.53
N GLY A 18 -7.23 4.27 3.39
CA GLY A 18 -7.03 5.63 3.90
C GLY A 18 -6.78 5.72 5.41
N VAL A 19 -6.69 4.59 6.11
CA VAL A 19 -6.45 4.54 7.57
C VAL A 19 -5.13 3.86 7.89
N GLY A 20 -4.84 2.71 7.26
CA GLY A 20 -3.69 1.87 7.58
C GLY A 20 -3.81 1.09 8.88
N GLY A 21 -2.88 0.18 9.13
CA GLY A 21 -2.82 -0.58 10.39
C GLY A 21 -3.91 -1.62 10.60
N HIS A 22 -4.66 -1.98 9.56
CA HIS A 22 -5.73 -2.96 9.61
C HIS A 22 -5.56 -4.03 8.54
N ALA A 23 -5.90 -5.26 8.89
CA ALA A 23 -6.06 -6.36 7.95
C ALA A 23 -7.55 -6.53 7.60
N HIS A 24 -7.84 -6.77 6.34
CA HIS A 24 -9.20 -6.93 5.82
C HIS A 24 -9.41 -8.36 5.34
N PHE A 25 -10.53 -8.95 5.68
CA PHE A 25 -10.95 -10.25 5.16
C PHE A 25 -12.47 -10.37 5.14
N ALA A 26 -12.98 -11.39 4.48
CA ALA A 26 -14.41 -11.70 4.48
C ALA A 26 -14.65 -13.16 4.83
N ILE A 27 -15.79 -13.41 5.49
CA ILE A 27 -16.34 -14.74 5.69
C ILE A 27 -17.54 -14.89 4.77
N LEU A 28 -17.56 -15.97 4.00
CA LEU A 28 -18.67 -16.35 3.16
C LEU A 28 -19.35 -17.58 3.74
N THR A 29 -20.63 -17.48 4.01
CA THR A 29 -21.45 -18.59 4.51
C THR A 29 -22.54 -18.89 3.52
N LEU A 30 -22.71 -20.17 3.14
CA LEU A 30 -23.78 -20.60 2.27
C LEU A 30 -24.94 -21.15 3.09
N GLU A 31 -26.04 -20.44 3.09
CA GLU A 31 -27.29 -20.85 3.78
C GLU A 31 -28.46 -20.88 2.81
N ASN A 32 -29.17 -21.99 2.76
CA ASN A 32 -30.35 -22.17 1.89
C ASN A 32 -30.10 -21.75 0.43
N SER A 33 -28.94 -22.11 -0.12
CA SER A 33 -28.47 -21.74 -1.48
C SER A 33 -28.24 -20.24 -1.68
N THR A 34 -28.15 -19.46 -0.61
CA THR A 34 -27.86 -18.05 -0.63
C THR A 34 -26.55 -17.76 0.10
N TRP A 35 -25.65 -16.98 -0.52
CA TRP A 35 -24.41 -16.55 0.09
C TRP A 35 -24.66 -15.37 1.03
N GLN A 36 -24.20 -15.53 2.26
CA GLN A 36 -24.06 -14.44 3.21
C GLN A 36 -22.60 -13.99 3.22
N ILE A 37 -22.36 -12.67 3.19
CA ILE A 37 -21.03 -12.09 3.12
C ILE A 37 -20.86 -11.15 4.29
N GLU A 38 -19.85 -11.40 5.10
CA GLU A 38 -19.46 -10.55 6.22
C GLU A 38 -18.02 -10.07 6.01
N CYS A 39 -17.81 -8.74 5.99
CA CYS A 39 -16.50 -8.13 5.84
C CYS A 39 -15.98 -7.66 7.21
N PHE A 40 -14.72 -7.90 7.47
CA PHE A 40 -14.06 -7.60 8.73
C PHE A 40 -12.81 -6.76 8.52
N GLN A 41 -12.55 -5.89 9.50
CA GLN A 41 -11.29 -5.16 9.67
C GLN A 41 -10.73 -5.51 11.04
N ILE A 42 -9.50 -5.96 11.08
CA ILE A 42 -8.81 -6.28 12.33
C ILE A 42 -7.55 -5.43 12.44
N PRO A 43 -7.39 -4.64 13.51
CA PRO A 43 -6.17 -3.92 13.77
C PRO A 43 -5.03 -4.90 14.06
N TYR A 44 -3.83 -4.59 13.62
CA TYR A 44 -2.61 -5.31 13.98
C TYR A 44 -1.61 -4.36 14.63
N ASP A 45 -0.57 -4.91 15.24
CA ASP A 45 0.51 -4.13 15.86
C ASP A 45 1.36 -3.44 14.77
N LEU A 46 0.86 -2.30 14.27
CA LEU A 46 1.55 -1.50 13.27
C LEU A 46 2.88 -0.96 13.80
N GLU A 47 2.94 -0.51 15.06
CA GLU A 47 4.18 0.02 15.65
C GLU A 47 5.27 -1.05 15.72
N GLY A 48 4.94 -2.24 16.19
CA GLY A 48 5.86 -3.37 16.20
C GLY A 48 6.33 -3.75 14.81
N TYR A 49 5.42 -3.74 13.83
CA TYR A 49 5.78 -4.02 12.43
C TYR A 49 6.70 -2.96 11.83
N LEU A 50 6.43 -1.68 12.07
CA LEU A 50 7.29 -0.59 11.62
C LEU A 50 8.67 -0.59 12.31
N ALA A 51 8.73 -1.01 13.57
CA ALA A 51 10.00 -1.20 14.27
C ALA A 51 10.89 -2.28 13.61
N GLU A 52 10.28 -3.30 12.98
CA GLU A 52 11.03 -4.28 12.18
C GLU A 52 11.64 -3.64 10.92
N PHE A 53 10.95 -2.69 10.27
CA PHE A 53 11.52 -1.92 9.16
C PHE A 53 12.79 -1.18 9.59
N ASP A 54 12.75 -0.54 10.75
CA ASP A 54 13.88 0.23 11.28
C ASP A 54 15.03 -0.71 11.68
N ARG A 55 14.73 -1.84 12.33
CA ARG A 55 15.70 -2.85 12.70
C ARG A 55 16.37 -3.50 11.49
N ALA A 56 15.61 -3.72 10.42
CA ALA A 56 16.14 -4.22 9.16
C ALA A 56 16.93 -3.17 8.37
N GLY A 57 17.00 -1.90 8.84
CA GLY A 57 17.68 -0.80 8.18
C GLY A 57 17.00 -0.32 6.90
N LEU A 58 15.73 -0.67 6.67
CA LEU A 58 15.00 -0.31 5.46
C LEU A 58 14.74 1.20 5.34
N GLU A 59 14.69 1.91 6.45
CA GLU A 59 14.53 3.38 6.44
C GLU A 59 15.83 4.10 6.09
N THR A 60 16.95 3.67 6.67
CA THR A 60 18.28 4.29 6.50
C THR A 60 19.00 3.85 5.25
N HIS A 61 18.94 2.58 4.93
CA HIS A 61 19.66 1.95 3.80
C HIS A 61 18.74 1.55 2.67
N GLY A 62 17.42 1.59 2.90
CA GLY A 62 16.42 1.29 1.89
C GLY A 62 16.28 2.42 0.88
N SER A 63 15.73 2.07 -0.27
CA SER A 63 15.41 3.05 -1.33
C SER A 63 14.23 3.94 -0.94
N VAL A 64 13.99 4.98 -1.74
CA VAL A 64 12.77 5.79 -1.69
C VAL A 64 11.50 4.92 -1.71
N LEU A 65 11.53 3.78 -2.43
CA LEU A 65 10.41 2.83 -2.45
C LEU A 65 10.14 2.20 -1.08
N ALA A 66 11.18 1.84 -0.32
CA ALA A 66 11.00 1.29 1.02
C ALA A 66 10.34 2.31 1.96
N ARG A 67 10.75 3.57 1.90
CA ARG A 67 10.14 4.64 2.69
C ARG A 67 8.71 4.95 2.25
N SER A 68 8.42 4.94 0.95
CA SER A 68 7.07 5.12 0.43
C SER A 68 6.14 3.96 0.83
N LEU A 69 6.66 2.74 0.89
CA LEU A 69 5.92 1.59 1.39
C LEU A 69 5.60 1.72 2.89
N LYS A 70 6.58 2.11 3.71
CA LYS A 70 6.36 2.40 5.14
C LYS A 70 5.25 3.42 5.34
N ARG A 71 5.27 4.50 4.55
CA ARG A 71 4.22 5.51 4.59
C ARG A 71 2.85 4.97 4.17
N THR A 72 2.80 4.13 3.14
CA THR A 72 1.56 3.46 2.72
C THR A 72 0.96 2.62 3.85
N LEU A 73 1.78 1.83 4.53
CA LEU A 73 1.35 1.02 5.68
C LEU A 73 0.78 1.88 6.82
N THR A 74 1.37 3.05 7.04
CA THR A 74 0.96 3.94 8.14
C THR A 74 -0.38 4.62 7.90
N CYS A 75 -0.68 5.02 6.67
CA CYS A 75 -1.87 5.85 6.39
C CYS A 75 -2.89 5.23 5.43
N GLY A 76 -2.62 4.02 4.90
CA GLY A 76 -3.54 3.36 3.97
C GLY A 76 -3.68 4.05 2.60
N VAL A 77 -2.81 5.02 2.27
CA VAL A 77 -2.76 5.69 0.96
C VAL A 77 -1.60 5.14 0.16
N ASN A 78 -1.81 4.80 -1.09
CA ASN A 78 -0.80 4.14 -1.93
C ASN A 78 0.33 5.08 -2.34
N TYR A 79 1.18 5.46 -1.39
CA TYR A 79 2.37 6.27 -1.65
C TYR A 79 3.40 5.56 -2.53
N PHE A 80 3.44 4.25 -2.51
CA PHE A 80 4.27 3.48 -3.42
C PHE A 80 3.92 3.81 -4.89
N TYR A 81 2.64 3.72 -5.23
CA TYR A 81 2.17 4.06 -6.57
C TYR A 81 2.39 5.55 -6.91
N LEU A 82 2.06 6.45 -5.97
CA LEU A 82 2.24 7.89 -6.18
C LEU A 82 3.71 8.24 -6.44
N THR A 83 4.63 7.61 -5.71
CA THR A 83 6.07 7.82 -5.90
C THR A 83 6.51 7.35 -7.29
N VAL A 84 6.15 6.13 -7.69
CA VAL A 84 6.51 5.60 -9.03
C VAL A 84 5.92 6.48 -10.14
N LYS A 85 4.66 6.89 -9.99
CA LYS A 85 4.02 7.79 -10.95
C LYS A 85 4.79 9.11 -11.06
N ARG A 86 5.13 9.73 -9.92
CA ARG A 86 5.86 11.00 -9.91
C ARG A 86 7.27 10.89 -10.48
N VAL A 87 7.96 9.79 -10.19
CA VAL A 87 9.27 9.50 -10.80
C VAL A 87 9.20 9.51 -12.33
N ARG A 88 8.22 8.83 -12.91
CA ARG A 88 8.03 8.78 -14.36
C ARG A 88 7.76 10.16 -14.94
N GLU A 89 6.86 10.93 -14.34
CA GLU A 89 6.56 12.30 -14.77
C GLU A 89 7.81 13.21 -14.74
N LEU A 90 8.62 13.10 -13.70
CA LEU A 90 9.86 13.88 -13.55
C LEU A 90 10.95 13.41 -14.53
N ALA A 91 11.10 12.13 -14.74
CA ALA A 91 12.06 11.57 -15.70
C ALA A 91 11.74 12.07 -17.11
N ASP A 92 10.49 12.01 -17.52
CA ASP A 92 10.03 12.52 -18.81
C ASP A 92 10.28 14.04 -18.95
N ALA A 93 9.94 14.83 -17.93
CA ALA A 93 10.10 16.29 -17.94
C ALA A 93 11.57 16.73 -17.96
N LEU A 94 12.47 15.94 -17.37
CA LEU A 94 13.90 16.27 -17.27
C LEU A 94 14.75 15.58 -18.36
N ALA A 95 14.15 14.80 -19.24
CA ALA A 95 14.81 13.94 -20.22
C ALA A 95 15.84 12.99 -19.56
N LEU A 96 15.52 12.52 -18.34
CA LEU A 96 16.29 11.54 -17.57
C LEU A 96 15.60 10.17 -17.64
N THR A 97 16.25 9.17 -17.08
CA THR A 97 15.63 7.85 -16.95
C THR A 97 15.00 7.68 -15.57
N ASP A 98 14.02 6.78 -15.44
CA ASP A 98 13.43 6.39 -14.19
C ASP A 98 14.37 5.56 -13.28
N LEU A 99 15.59 5.29 -13.74
CA LEU A 99 16.68 4.68 -12.99
C LEU A 99 17.56 5.69 -12.26
N ASP A 100 17.43 6.99 -12.57
CA ASP A 100 18.23 8.04 -11.94
C ASP A 100 17.81 8.27 -10.49
N GLU A 101 18.76 8.11 -9.58
CA GLU A 101 18.52 8.28 -8.12
C GLU A 101 18.05 9.68 -7.76
N GLU A 102 18.51 10.71 -8.48
CA GLU A 102 18.11 12.09 -8.22
C GLU A 102 16.63 12.32 -8.53
N VAL A 103 16.09 11.66 -9.54
CA VAL A 103 14.65 11.72 -9.87
C VAL A 103 13.81 11.14 -8.73
N TRP A 104 14.26 10.03 -8.16
CA TRP A 104 13.59 9.41 -7.01
C TRP A 104 13.62 10.28 -5.76
N LYS A 105 14.76 10.88 -5.45
CA LYS A 105 14.90 11.82 -4.31
C LYS A 105 13.98 13.04 -4.48
N LYS A 106 13.90 13.59 -5.70
CA LYS A 106 13.02 14.71 -6.00
C LYS A 106 11.55 14.33 -5.86
N ALA A 107 11.14 13.19 -6.39
CA ALA A 107 9.78 12.69 -6.25
C ALA A 107 9.38 12.50 -4.78
N GLU A 108 10.27 11.95 -3.95
CA GLU A 108 10.04 11.78 -2.52
C GLU A 108 9.86 13.13 -1.81
N GLN A 109 10.66 14.14 -2.15
CA GLN A 109 10.56 15.48 -1.55
C GLN A 109 9.23 16.17 -1.89
N GLU A 110 8.74 16.01 -3.11
CA GLU A 110 7.50 16.63 -3.56
C GLU A 110 6.23 15.94 -3.00
N LEU A 111 6.35 14.70 -2.54
CA LEU A 111 5.25 13.94 -1.96
C LEU A 111 5.21 13.98 -0.41
N LYS A 112 6.09 14.72 0.21
CA LYS A 112 6.10 14.93 1.68
C LYS A 112 4.90 15.82 2.16
#